data_f01bd95e71d1252e506eb7092843d86d
#
_entry.id   f01bd95e71d1252e506eb7092843d86d
#
_cell.length_a   1.000
_cell.length_b   1.000
_cell.length_c   1.000
_cell.angle_alpha   90.00
_cell.angle_beta   90.00
_cell.angle_gamma   90.00
#
_symmetry.space_group_name_H-M   'P 1'
#
loop_
_entity.id
_entity.type
_entity.pdbx_description
1 polymer ?
#
loop_
_entity_poly.entity_id
_entity_poly.type
_entity_poly.pdbx_seq_one_letter_code
_entity_poly.pdbx_strand_id
1 'polypeptide(L)'
;MKRLRVVFFWLVFAIGVLALAFFALAAFSLFSIYNDKDVENGASISDYKRVFDIGGENSIGRENAVEMLYSFESARCFNGDGFTFLKIKCKPEALARISKASEKASSAWYRGDKLNELQKKAAEFAFNFYGDGGDFKSPQFDENHLFYFAHIQYQFSPLWIFNAAVLMYDAQNHILYLGNNDT
;
A
#
# COMPACT_ATOMS: atom_id res chain seq x y z
N MET A 1 26.95 -32.02 -47.83
CA MET A 1 26.73 -30.57 -47.85
C MET A 1 25.25 -30.15 -47.82
N LYS A 2 24.33 -30.79 -48.59
CA LYS A 2 22.89 -30.39 -48.58
C LYS A 2 22.21 -30.52 -47.21
N ARG A 3 22.45 -31.61 -46.47
CA ARG A 3 21.84 -31.82 -45.14
C ARG A 3 22.28 -30.78 -44.11
N LEU A 4 23.53 -30.33 -44.13
CA LEU A 4 24.07 -29.34 -43.22
C LEU A 4 23.37 -27.94 -43.40
N ARG A 5 23.10 -27.59 -44.69
CA ARG A 5 22.40 -26.34 -45.01
C ARG A 5 20.94 -26.35 -44.52
N VAL A 6 20.28 -27.49 -44.59
CA VAL A 6 18.91 -27.65 -44.10
C VAL A 6 18.86 -27.52 -42.58
N VAL A 7 19.78 -28.18 -41.85
CA VAL A 7 19.87 -28.07 -40.37
C VAL A 7 20.18 -26.64 -39.97
N PHE A 8 21.13 -25.99 -40.64
CA PHE A 8 21.45 -24.58 -40.35
C PHE A 8 20.25 -23.65 -40.59
N PHE A 9 19.51 -23.85 -41.70
CA PHE A 9 18.28 -23.06 -41.95
C PHE A 9 17.23 -23.21 -40.83
N TRP A 10 16.97 -24.46 -40.40
CA TRP A 10 16.00 -24.71 -39.34
C TRP A 10 16.46 -24.13 -38.00
N LEU A 11 17.75 -24.14 -37.72
CA LEU A 11 18.30 -23.55 -36.49
C LEU A 11 18.14 -22.02 -36.50
N VAL A 12 18.45 -21.35 -37.58
CA VAL A 12 18.25 -19.89 -37.73
C VAL A 12 16.78 -19.53 -37.65
N PHE A 13 15.91 -20.33 -38.28
CA PHE A 13 14.45 -20.14 -38.20
C PHE A 13 13.94 -20.27 -36.75
N ALA A 14 14.37 -21.30 -36.04
CA ALA A 14 13.97 -21.51 -34.61
C ALA A 14 14.43 -20.35 -33.73
N ILE A 15 15.66 -19.86 -33.90
CA ILE A 15 16.17 -18.68 -33.17
C ILE A 15 15.34 -17.45 -33.51
N GLY A 16 14.99 -17.24 -34.77
CA GLY A 16 14.14 -16.12 -35.19
C GLY A 16 12.74 -16.15 -34.55
N VAL A 17 12.12 -17.33 -34.51
CA VAL A 17 10.81 -17.51 -33.84
C VAL A 17 10.89 -17.25 -32.35
N LEU A 18 11.94 -17.75 -31.66
CA LEU A 18 12.13 -17.49 -30.22
C LEU A 18 12.37 -16.02 -29.94
N ALA A 19 13.15 -15.33 -30.78
CA ALA A 19 13.38 -13.89 -30.64
C ALA A 19 12.06 -13.09 -30.80
N LEU A 20 11.26 -13.44 -31.84
CA LEU A 20 9.95 -12.81 -32.04
C LEU A 20 8.99 -13.04 -30.84
N ALA A 21 8.95 -14.27 -30.31
CA ALA A 21 8.15 -14.58 -29.14
C ALA A 21 8.59 -13.77 -27.92
N PHE A 22 9.90 -13.63 -27.71
CA PHE A 22 10.45 -12.82 -26.61
C PHE A 22 10.07 -11.34 -26.78
N PHE A 23 10.22 -10.76 -27.96
CA PHE A 23 9.83 -9.39 -28.24
C PHE A 23 8.32 -9.17 -28.06
N ALA A 24 7.49 -10.13 -28.50
CA ALA A 24 6.04 -10.04 -28.31
C ALA A 24 5.65 -10.06 -26.81
N LEU A 25 6.30 -10.93 -26.01
CA LEU A 25 6.09 -10.98 -24.57
C LEU A 25 6.55 -9.67 -23.88
N ALA A 26 7.71 -9.16 -24.25
CA ALA A 26 8.23 -7.90 -23.73
C ALA A 26 7.31 -6.72 -24.09
N ALA A 27 6.85 -6.64 -25.34
CA ALA A 27 5.92 -5.61 -25.79
C ALA A 27 4.58 -5.71 -25.07
N PHE A 28 4.05 -6.93 -24.86
CA PHE A 28 2.81 -7.15 -24.11
C PHE A 28 2.96 -6.72 -22.64
N SER A 29 4.09 -7.05 -22.01
CA SER A 29 4.38 -6.63 -20.65
C SER A 29 4.46 -5.11 -20.52
N LEU A 30 5.17 -4.44 -21.44
CA LEU A 30 5.24 -2.98 -21.49
C LEU A 30 3.88 -2.34 -21.73
N PHE A 31 3.07 -2.91 -22.63
CA PHE A 31 1.72 -2.43 -22.91
C PHE A 31 0.80 -2.58 -21.70
N SER A 32 0.90 -3.70 -20.97
CA SER A 32 0.13 -3.93 -19.74
C SER A 32 0.47 -2.89 -18.66
N ILE A 33 1.77 -2.60 -18.48
CA ILE A 33 2.22 -1.58 -17.52
C ILE A 33 1.74 -0.18 -17.95
N TYR A 34 1.85 0.14 -19.24
CA TYR A 34 1.44 1.46 -19.74
C TYR A 34 -0.07 1.69 -19.66
N ASN A 35 -0.87 0.62 -19.69
CA ASN A 35 -2.34 0.69 -19.58
C ASN A 35 -2.84 0.57 -18.13
N ASP A 36 -1.96 0.29 -17.17
CA ASP A 36 -2.34 0.37 -15.76
C ASP A 36 -2.61 1.83 -15.41
N LYS A 37 -3.72 2.09 -14.75
CA LYS A 37 -4.18 3.43 -14.42
C LYS A 37 -4.43 3.54 -12.94
N ASP A 38 -4.22 4.74 -12.42
CA ASP A 38 -4.66 5.09 -11.09
C ASP A 38 -6.17 4.87 -10.97
N VAL A 39 -6.59 4.25 -9.88
CA VAL A 39 -7.99 3.99 -9.58
C VAL A 39 -8.40 4.82 -8.38
N GLU A 40 -9.33 5.75 -8.61
CA GLU A 40 -9.90 6.59 -7.58
C GLU A 40 -11.35 6.17 -7.28
N ASN A 41 -11.69 6.08 -5.99
CA ASN A 41 -13.02 5.68 -5.51
C ASN A 41 -13.57 4.36 -6.10
N GLY A 42 -12.67 3.48 -6.57
CA GLY A 42 -13.04 2.19 -7.15
C GLY A 42 -13.16 1.04 -6.14
N ALA A 43 -12.71 1.23 -4.90
CA ALA A 43 -12.63 0.19 -3.92
C ALA A 43 -13.79 0.21 -2.91
N SER A 44 -14.18 -0.96 -2.44
CA SER A 44 -15.16 -1.14 -1.37
C SER A 44 -14.49 -1.64 -0.07
N ILE A 45 -15.18 -1.50 1.07
CA ILE A 45 -14.71 -2.04 2.36
C ILE A 45 -14.42 -3.56 2.24
N SER A 46 -15.17 -4.29 1.38
CA SER A 46 -14.99 -5.72 1.20
C SER A 46 -13.65 -6.08 0.57
N ASP A 47 -13.05 -5.20 -0.21
CA ASP A 47 -11.79 -5.45 -0.91
C ASP A 47 -10.61 -5.39 0.05
N TYR A 48 -10.75 -4.64 1.14
CA TYR A 48 -9.71 -4.40 2.15
C TYR A 48 -9.96 -5.11 3.49
N LYS A 49 -10.57 -6.29 3.46
CA LYS A 49 -10.86 -7.06 4.70
C LYS A 49 -9.65 -7.20 5.63
N ARG A 50 -8.47 -7.42 5.04
CA ARG A 50 -7.22 -7.64 5.80
C ARG A 50 -6.79 -6.41 6.61
N VAL A 51 -7.17 -5.20 6.18
CA VAL A 51 -6.84 -3.96 6.91
C VAL A 51 -7.47 -3.96 8.31
N PHE A 52 -8.67 -4.52 8.43
CA PHE A 52 -9.39 -4.57 9.69
C PHE A 52 -8.91 -5.69 10.62
N ASP A 53 -8.19 -6.68 10.07
CA ASP A 53 -7.62 -7.80 10.81
C ASP A 53 -6.17 -7.55 11.24
N ILE A 54 -5.56 -6.45 10.75
CA ILE A 54 -4.21 -6.04 11.14
C ILE A 54 -4.20 -5.71 12.64
N GLY A 55 -3.31 -6.34 13.40
CA GLY A 55 -3.22 -6.17 14.84
C GLY A 55 -3.92 -7.27 15.64
N GLY A 56 -4.52 -8.28 15.01
CA GLY A 56 -5.14 -9.42 15.67
C GLY A 56 -6.26 -9.00 16.62
N GLU A 57 -6.19 -9.39 17.90
CA GLU A 57 -7.18 -8.99 18.94
C GLU A 57 -7.28 -7.48 19.16
N ASN A 58 -6.26 -6.73 18.72
CA ASN A 58 -6.17 -5.27 18.84
C ASN A 58 -6.60 -4.57 17.54
N SER A 59 -7.13 -5.30 16.58
CA SER A 59 -7.63 -4.75 15.31
C SER A 59 -8.88 -3.90 15.54
N ILE A 60 -9.13 -2.98 14.61
CA ILE A 60 -10.37 -2.17 14.62
C ILE A 60 -11.60 -3.05 14.51
N GLY A 61 -11.48 -4.19 13.83
CA GLY A 61 -12.59 -5.08 13.51
C GLY A 61 -13.47 -4.55 12.36
N ARG A 62 -13.73 -5.39 11.39
CA ARG A 62 -14.51 -5.04 10.19
C ARG A 62 -15.92 -4.55 10.52
N GLU A 63 -16.52 -5.05 11.58
CA GLU A 63 -17.85 -4.67 12.05
C GLU A 63 -17.94 -3.19 12.48
N ASN A 64 -16.80 -2.56 12.72
CA ASN A 64 -16.70 -1.14 13.05
C ASN A 64 -16.52 -0.23 11.83
N ALA A 65 -16.22 -0.78 10.65
CA ALA A 65 -16.20 -0.02 9.41
C ALA A 65 -17.63 0.25 8.92
N VAL A 66 -17.94 1.51 8.65
CA VAL A 66 -19.29 1.95 8.23
C VAL A 66 -19.30 2.23 6.73
N GLU A 67 -18.37 3.05 6.25
CA GLU A 67 -18.38 3.59 4.90
C GLU A 67 -16.95 3.86 4.39
N MET A 68 -16.71 3.55 3.12
CA MET A 68 -15.52 4.00 2.41
C MET A 68 -15.76 5.44 1.94
N LEU A 69 -15.07 6.39 2.55
CA LEU A 69 -15.18 7.80 2.21
C LEU A 69 -14.35 8.16 0.99
N TYR A 70 -13.19 7.51 0.84
CA TYR A 70 -12.29 7.71 -0.29
C TYR A 70 -11.34 6.52 -0.43
N SER A 71 -11.01 6.18 -1.66
CA SER A 71 -9.98 5.20 -1.97
C SER A 71 -9.17 5.65 -3.17
N PHE A 72 -7.87 5.44 -3.11
CA PHE A 72 -6.95 5.68 -4.22
C PHE A 72 -5.94 4.56 -4.30
N GLU A 73 -5.75 4.02 -5.49
CA GLU A 73 -4.69 3.07 -5.83
C GLU A 73 -3.94 3.60 -7.04
N SER A 74 -2.65 3.81 -6.91
CA SER A 74 -1.82 4.16 -8.05
C SER A 74 -1.64 2.98 -8.98
N ALA A 75 -1.44 3.26 -10.26
CA ALA A 75 -0.90 2.29 -11.20
C ALA A 75 0.40 1.70 -10.63
N ARG A 76 0.53 0.37 -10.72
CA ARG A 76 1.74 -0.31 -10.24
C ARG A 76 2.83 -0.27 -11.30
N CYS A 77 4.05 0.04 -10.87
CA CYS A 77 5.23 -0.05 -11.72
C CYS A 77 5.65 -1.50 -11.99
N PHE A 78 6.56 -1.70 -12.92
CA PHE A 78 7.06 -3.03 -13.33
C PHE A 78 7.64 -3.86 -12.16
N ASN A 79 8.25 -3.21 -11.18
CA ASN A 79 8.81 -3.83 -9.97
C ASN A 79 7.76 -4.07 -8.87
N GLY A 80 6.49 -3.74 -9.12
CA GLY A 80 5.39 -3.89 -8.18
C GLY A 80 5.19 -2.70 -7.26
N ASP A 81 6.02 -1.65 -7.38
CA ASP A 81 5.87 -0.42 -6.60
C ASP A 81 4.52 0.23 -6.87
N GLY A 82 3.92 0.75 -5.82
CA GLY A 82 2.63 1.39 -5.93
C GLY A 82 2.21 2.04 -4.61
N PHE A 83 1.13 2.78 -4.70
CA PHE A 83 0.57 3.49 -3.57
C PHE A 83 -0.90 3.12 -3.37
N THR A 84 -1.30 2.96 -2.11
CA THR A 84 -2.71 2.78 -1.73
C THR A 84 -3.05 3.75 -0.61
N PHE A 85 -4.13 4.50 -0.77
CA PHE A 85 -4.68 5.35 0.28
C PHE A 85 -6.17 5.08 0.47
N LEU A 86 -6.58 4.89 1.72
CA LEU A 86 -7.99 4.69 2.08
C LEU A 86 -8.39 5.63 3.19
N LYS A 87 -9.62 6.12 3.11
CA LYS A 87 -10.29 6.90 4.16
C LYS A 87 -11.63 6.24 4.46
N ILE A 88 -11.79 5.74 5.68
CA ILE A 88 -12.91 4.88 6.08
C ILE A 88 -13.58 5.46 7.31
N LYS A 89 -14.89 5.67 7.25
CA LYS A 89 -15.70 6.03 8.43
C LYS A 89 -15.87 4.80 9.32
N CYS A 90 -15.59 4.97 10.59
CA CYS A 90 -15.75 3.93 11.61
C CYS A 90 -16.81 4.29 12.64
N LYS A 91 -17.29 3.27 13.36
CA LYS A 91 -18.12 3.44 14.54
C LYS A 91 -17.28 3.94 15.73
N PRO A 92 -17.86 4.66 16.71
CA PRO A 92 -17.14 5.07 17.91
C PRO A 92 -16.53 3.92 18.72
N GLU A 93 -17.13 2.73 18.65
CA GLU A 93 -16.67 1.52 19.34
C GLU A 93 -15.27 1.05 18.87
N ALA A 94 -14.85 1.45 17.67
CA ALA A 94 -13.51 1.20 17.16
C ALA A 94 -12.45 1.81 18.10
N LEU A 95 -12.68 3.03 18.60
CA LEU A 95 -11.78 3.70 19.53
C LEU A 95 -11.61 2.90 20.84
N ALA A 96 -12.69 2.34 21.37
CA ALA A 96 -12.62 1.55 22.61
C ALA A 96 -11.77 0.28 22.45
N ARG A 97 -11.77 -0.34 21.27
CA ARG A 97 -10.90 -1.49 20.97
C ARG A 97 -9.43 -1.07 20.88
N ILE A 98 -9.14 0.00 20.13
CA ILE A 98 -7.78 0.52 19.95
C ILE A 98 -7.20 0.98 21.30
N SER A 99 -8.00 1.70 22.13
CA SER A 99 -7.55 2.21 23.42
C SER A 99 -7.21 1.09 24.39
N LYS A 100 -8.05 0.05 24.51
CA LYS A 100 -7.75 -1.14 25.32
C LYS A 100 -6.46 -1.84 24.84
N ALA A 101 -6.21 -1.80 23.55
CA ALA A 101 -4.99 -2.33 22.97
C ALA A 101 -3.79 -1.47 23.37
N SER A 102 -3.89 -0.14 23.30
CA SER A 102 -2.78 0.79 23.57
C SER A 102 -2.33 0.83 25.03
N GLU A 103 -3.15 0.39 25.97
CA GLU A 103 -2.82 0.27 27.41
C GLU A 103 -1.94 -0.96 27.71
N LYS A 104 -1.90 -1.95 26.84
CA LYS A 104 -1.07 -3.12 27.02
C LYS A 104 0.35 -2.84 26.50
N ALA A 105 1.37 -3.26 27.24
CA ALA A 105 2.79 -3.11 26.84
C ALA A 105 3.15 -3.76 25.50
N SER A 106 2.30 -4.64 25.00
CA SER A 106 2.41 -5.30 23.67
C SER A 106 1.53 -4.65 22.60
N SER A 107 0.92 -3.49 22.89
CA SER A 107 0.09 -2.79 21.91
C SER A 107 0.94 -2.29 20.75
N ALA A 108 0.43 -2.53 19.56
CA ALA A 108 1.02 -2.03 18.34
C ALA A 108 0.48 -0.63 17.94
N TRP A 109 -0.48 -0.05 18.70
CA TRP A 109 -1.01 1.28 18.46
C TRP A 109 -0.29 2.32 19.31
N TYR A 110 0.14 3.39 18.68
CA TYR A 110 0.89 4.49 19.29
C TYR A 110 0.11 5.79 19.18
N ARG A 111 0.11 6.62 20.20
CA ARG A 111 -0.41 7.98 20.12
C ARG A 111 0.52 8.83 19.25
N GLY A 112 -0.03 9.72 18.44
CA GLY A 112 0.74 10.55 17.52
C GLY A 112 1.78 11.44 18.22
N ASP A 113 1.46 11.97 19.40
CA ASP A 113 2.37 12.79 20.22
C ASP A 113 3.53 11.99 20.86
N LYS A 114 3.50 10.66 20.78
CA LYS A 114 4.51 9.75 21.34
C LYS A 114 5.36 9.04 20.27
N LEU A 115 5.13 9.33 19.00
CA LEU A 115 5.90 8.74 17.92
C LEU A 115 7.36 9.21 17.95
N ASN A 116 8.28 8.29 17.71
CA ASN A 116 9.68 8.62 17.47
C ASN A 116 9.89 9.12 16.02
N GLU A 117 11.09 9.65 15.73
CA GLU A 117 11.42 10.24 14.43
C GLU A 117 11.29 9.24 13.25
N LEU A 118 11.65 7.95 13.45
CA LEU A 118 11.48 6.93 12.42
C LEU A 118 9.99 6.69 12.12
N GLN A 119 9.17 6.60 13.16
CA GLN A 119 7.73 6.38 13.03
C GLN A 119 7.03 7.57 12.35
N LYS A 120 7.41 8.82 12.70
CA LYS A 120 6.88 10.01 12.03
C LYS A 120 7.24 10.02 10.55
N LYS A 121 8.51 9.79 10.20
CA LYS A 121 8.94 9.70 8.81
C LYS A 121 8.27 8.57 8.05
N ALA A 122 8.05 7.42 8.69
CA ALA A 122 7.33 6.31 8.06
C ALA A 122 5.86 6.65 7.79
N ALA A 123 5.19 7.35 8.73
CA ALA A 123 3.85 7.84 8.51
C ALA A 123 3.79 8.91 7.40
N GLU A 124 4.69 9.89 7.41
CA GLU A 124 4.79 10.88 6.33
C GLU A 124 5.00 10.22 4.97
N PHE A 125 5.89 9.22 4.89
CA PHE A 125 6.14 8.48 3.66
C PHE A 125 4.93 7.66 3.22
N ALA A 126 4.28 6.93 4.13
CA ALA A 126 3.11 6.10 3.83
C ALA A 126 1.90 6.92 3.36
N PHE A 127 1.79 8.16 3.79
CA PHE A 127 0.70 9.07 3.43
C PHE A 127 1.10 10.14 2.39
N ASN A 128 2.29 10.06 1.82
CA ASN A 128 2.74 10.98 0.78
C ASN A 128 2.22 10.53 -0.60
N PHE A 129 1.01 10.94 -0.96
CA PHE A 129 0.41 10.59 -2.24
C PHE A 129 -0.04 11.84 -3.02
N TYR A 130 -0.25 11.66 -4.32
CA TYR A 130 -0.52 12.74 -5.27
C TYR A 130 -2.01 12.92 -5.61
N GLY A 131 -2.90 12.09 -5.04
CA GLY A 131 -4.35 12.23 -5.17
C GLY A 131 -4.90 13.40 -4.36
N ASP A 132 -6.15 13.79 -4.58
CA ASP A 132 -6.77 14.88 -3.81
C ASP A 132 -7.10 14.49 -2.37
N GLY A 133 -7.09 13.18 -2.05
CA GLY A 133 -7.22 12.60 -0.71
C GLY A 133 -8.49 12.97 0.04
N GLY A 134 -9.42 13.65 -0.62
CA GLY A 134 -10.63 14.14 0.02
C GLY A 134 -10.31 14.88 1.31
N ASP A 135 -9.74 16.06 1.27
CA ASP A 135 -9.34 16.93 2.38
C ASP A 135 -8.16 16.44 3.25
N PHE A 136 -7.62 15.24 3.01
CA PHE A 136 -6.44 14.76 3.73
C PHE A 136 -5.18 15.47 3.19
N LYS A 137 -4.49 16.21 4.05
CA LYS A 137 -3.28 16.96 3.65
C LYS A 137 -1.99 16.29 4.12
N SER A 138 -1.98 15.81 5.35
CA SER A 138 -0.81 15.16 5.97
C SER A 138 -1.23 14.49 7.28
N PRO A 139 -0.49 13.46 7.76
CA PRO A 139 -0.74 12.87 9.07
C PRO A 139 -0.55 13.90 10.18
N GLN A 140 -1.45 13.88 11.16
CA GLN A 140 -1.39 14.74 12.34
C GLN A 140 -0.77 13.97 13.51
N PHE A 141 0.28 14.53 14.14
CA PHE A 141 1.02 13.88 15.23
C PHE A 141 0.65 14.46 16.57
N ASP A 142 -0.61 14.29 16.95
CA ASP A 142 -1.16 14.76 18.24
C ASP A 142 -1.79 13.61 19.04
N GLU A 143 -2.38 13.95 20.19
CA GLU A 143 -3.00 12.97 21.11
C GLU A 143 -4.30 12.34 20.59
N ASN A 144 -4.93 12.94 19.59
CA ASN A 144 -6.19 12.49 19.01
C ASN A 144 -6.00 11.48 17.86
N HIS A 145 -4.77 11.33 17.39
CA HIS A 145 -4.42 10.41 16.31
C HIS A 145 -3.65 9.21 16.84
N LEU A 146 -4.12 8.02 16.50
CA LEU A 146 -3.51 6.75 16.88
C LEU A 146 -2.93 6.07 15.63
N PHE A 147 -1.71 5.57 15.75
CA PHE A 147 -0.95 4.98 14.63
C PHE A 147 -0.64 3.51 14.87
N TYR A 148 -0.78 2.70 13.82
CA TYR A 148 -0.32 1.34 13.76
C TYR A 148 0.60 1.17 12.55
N PHE A 149 1.79 0.64 12.77
CA PHE A 149 2.79 0.40 11.74
C PHE A 149 2.78 -1.09 11.39
N ALA A 150 2.17 -1.44 10.24
CA ALA A 150 2.09 -2.83 9.79
C ALA A 150 3.48 -3.32 9.35
N HIS A 151 4.21 -2.48 8.62
CA HIS A 151 5.63 -2.67 8.35
C HIS A 151 6.30 -1.34 8.02
N ILE A 152 7.63 -1.30 8.20
CA ILE A 152 8.50 -0.20 7.78
C ILE A 152 9.78 -0.85 7.27
N GLN A 153 10.14 -0.56 6.02
CA GLN A 153 11.43 -0.92 5.44
C GLN A 153 12.25 0.34 5.22
N TYR A 154 13.48 0.35 5.74
CA TYR A 154 14.32 1.53 5.73
C TYR A 154 15.81 1.19 5.73
N GLN A 155 16.62 2.19 5.32
CA GLN A 155 18.08 2.19 5.42
C GLN A 155 18.52 3.33 6.34
N PHE A 156 19.51 3.07 7.20
CA PHE A 156 19.89 4.03 8.24
C PHE A 156 20.83 5.16 7.79
N SER A 157 21.60 5.01 6.72
CA SER A 157 22.65 6.00 6.42
C SER A 157 22.68 6.36 4.93
N PRO A 158 22.05 7.48 4.53
CA PRO A 158 21.10 8.31 5.28
C PRO A 158 19.80 7.57 5.61
N LEU A 159 19.01 8.08 6.56
CA LEU A 159 17.71 7.48 6.85
C LEU A 159 16.79 7.62 5.64
N TRP A 160 16.52 6.51 5.00
CA TRP A 160 15.66 6.39 3.82
C TRP A 160 14.60 5.33 4.05
N ILE A 161 13.32 5.69 3.88
CA ILE A 161 12.20 4.76 3.93
C ILE A 161 11.77 4.49 2.48
N PHE A 162 11.65 3.22 2.11
CA PHE A 162 11.30 2.80 0.76
C PHE A 162 10.06 1.90 0.72
N ASN A 163 9.55 1.46 1.88
CA ASN A 163 8.27 0.77 1.97
C ASN A 163 7.70 0.98 3.37
N ALA A 164 6.45 1.43 3.44
CA ALA A 164 5.73 1.54 4.71
C ALA A 164 4.23 1.38 4.51
N ALA A 165 3.62 0.59 5.40
CA ALA A 165 2.16 0.49 5.53
C ALA A 165 1.76 0.94 6.93
N VAL A 166 0.94 1.98 7.00
CA VAL A 166 0.56 2.65 8.24
C VAL A 166 -0.95 2.85 8.29
N LEU A 167 -1.55 2.48 9.41
CA LEU A 167 -2.91 2.89 9.75
C LEU A 167 -2.84 4.10 10.68
N MET A 168 -3.70 5.09 10.44
CA MET A 168 -3.92 6.21 11.32
C MET A 168 -5.41 6.31 11.65
N TYR A 169 -5.75 6.38 12.92
CA TYR A 169 -7.12 6.55 13.39
C TYR A 169 -7.30 7.92 14.03
N ASP A 170 -8.18 8.72 13.46
CA ASP A 170 -8.64 9.99 14.02
C ASP A 170 -9.75 9.71 15.02
N ALA A 171 -9.44 9.88 16.32
CA ALA A 171 -10.36 9.57 17.40
C ALA A 171 -11.51 10.60 17.54
N GLN A 172 -11.32 11.81 17.04
CA GLN A 172 -12.36 12.85 17.11
C GLN A 172 -13.42 12.65 16.04
N ASN A 173 -12.99 12.31 14.82
CA ASN A 173 -13.88 12.17 13.67
C ASN A 173 -14.28 10.71 13.40
N HIS A 174 -13.71 9.74 14.11
CA HIS A 174 -13.88 8.30 13.91
C HIS A 174 -13.56 7.88 12.47
N ILE A 175 -12.43 8.34 11.97
CA ILE A 175 -11.95 8.03 10.62
C ILE A 175 -10.67 7.21 10.70
N LEU A 176 -10.67 6.09 10.00
CA LEU A 176 -9.47 5.29 9.77
C LEU A 176 -8.88 5.65 8.41
N TYR A 177 -7.59 5.92 8.39
CA TYR A 177 -6.80 6.07 7.20
C TYR A 177 -5.83 4.90 7.05
N LEU A 178 -5.65 4.40 5.86
CA LEU A 178 -4.55 3.51 5.47
C LEU A 178 -3.68 4.26 4.46
N GLY A 179 -2.40 4.35 4.74
CA GLY A 179 -1.37 4.71 3.77
C GLY A 179 -0.46 3.52 3.56
N ASN A 180 -0.27 3.11 2.33
CA ASN A 180 0.69 2.08 1.94
C ASN A 180 1.46 2.60 0.74
N ASN A 181 2.76 2.78 0.90
CA ASN A 181 3.66 3.27 -0.12
C ASN A 181 4.83 2.30 -0.25
N ASP A 182 5.03 1.78 -1.45
CA ASP A 182 6.05 0.81 -1.82
C ASP A 182 6.79 1.35 -3.05
N THR A 183 8.10 1.64 -2.90
CA THR A 183 8.94 2.26 -3.94
C THR A 183 10.26 1.55 -4.16
#